data_04f07bdb9a1eeaa41051f48f02c32a32
#
_entry.id   04f07bdb9a1eeaa41051f48f02c32a32
#
_cell.length_a   1.000
_cell.length_b   1.000
_cell.length_c   1.000
_cell.angle_alpha   90.00
_cell.angle_beta   90.00
_cell.angle_gamma   90.00
#
_symmetry.space_group_name_H-M   'P 1'
#
loop_
_entity.id
_entity.type
_entity.pdbx_description
1 polymer ?
#
loop_
_entity_poly.entity_id
_entity_poly.type
_entity_poly.pdbx_seq_one_letter_code
_entity_poly.pdbx_strand_id
1 'polypeptide(L)'
;MKIPKYLTQTEWVQPTEYPDLRDYDEIAIDLETRDPDLKSKGSGAVTGNGEVVGIAVATFNDKWYFPIAHGEGPNMSRTKTLEWFKDICQCPATKIFHNAMYDVCWIRNLGIKINGLIVDTMIACSVLDENRFAYTLNALSWHYLNEGKNEKALTDAAKSRGLDPKADMWKLPAHEVGAYAEKDAELTFKLWQHVKKLLQEDDCEDIFNLETDLFPCLVDMRFLGVRVDVTRANQLKKELTTQEERLIHQVKIKTGVETQIWAARSIQKVFEHLKLPFEKTVKTGAPSFTKNFLSNHEHPVIQMIAEARKINKVNTTFIDTILRHEHNGRIHAEINQIRSDDGGTVTGRFSYSNPNLQQIPAKDPNTGPLIRSLFLPEEGCKWGTFDYSQQEPRLVTEYALRFGLASVNKIADAYDNDPKADFHQTVADMAKIPRSQAKVINLGLFYGMGKAKL
;
A
#
# COMPACT_ATOMS: atom_id res chain seq x y z
N MET A 1 24.78 18.38 -31.62
CA MET A 1 24.26 17.04 -31.34
C MET A 1 25.39 16.23 -30.72
N LYS A 2 25.30 15.82 -29.45
CA LYS A 2 26.26 14.87 -28.88
C LYS A 2 25.85 13.49 -29.36
N ILE A 3 26.72 12.85 -30.15
CA ILE A 3 26.53 11.45 -30.54
C ILE A 3 26.56 10.62 -29.26
N PRO A 4 25.56 9.79 -28.98
CA PRO A 4 25.59 8.90 -27.81
C PRO A 4 26.84 8.03 -27.87
N LYS A 5 27.62 7.97 -26.80
CA LYS A 5 28.83 7.14 -26.73
C LYS A 5 28.54 5.64 -26.71
N TYR A 6 27.29 5.26 -26.56
CA TYR A 6 26.84 3.88 -26.47
C TYR A 6 25.61 3.69 -27.35
N LEU A 7 25.73 2.83 -28.35
CA LEU A 7 24.60 2.30 -29.11
C LEU A 7 24.30 0.92 -28.55
N THR A 8 23.16 0.78 -27.91
CA THR A 8 22.70 -0.53 -27.44
C THR A 8 22.50 -1.42 -28.65
N GLN A 9 23.20 -2.53 -28.72
CA GLN A 9 22.90 -3.59 -29.69
C GLN A 9 21.64 -4.30 -29.23
N THR A 10 20.53 -4.08 -29.89
CA THR A 10 19.27 -4.77 -29.67
C THR A 10 18.80 -5.37 -30.97
N GLU A 11 18.28 -6.60 -30.91
CA GLU A 11 17.63 -7.27 -32.03
C GLU A 11 16.15 -6.87 -32.16
N TRP A 12 15.64 -6.08 -31.23
CA TRP A 12 14.25 -5.67 -31.23
C TRP A 12 13.92 -4.80 -32.43
N VAL A 13 12.83 -5.14 -33.10
CA VAL A 13 12.30 -4.42 -34.25
C VAL A 13 10.90 -3.92 -33.91
N GLN A 14 10.66 -2.62 -34.12
CA GLN A 14 9.34 -2.05 -33.89
C GLN A 14 8.30 -2.70 -34.81
N PRO A 15 7.15 -3.15 -34.26
CA PRO A 15 6.06 -3.68 -35.07
C PRO A 15 5.57 -2.66 -36.10
N THR A 16 5.24 -3.13 -37.29
CA THR A 16 4.67 -2.30 -38.38
C THR A 16 3.16 -2.48 -38.49
N GLU A 17 2.63 -3.57 -37.93
CA GLU A 17 1.22 -3.93 -37.98
C GLU A 17 0.72 -4.31 -36.58
N TYR A 18 -0.58 -4.31 -36.40
CA TYR A 18 -1.26 -4.70 -35.18
C TYR A 18 -1.78 -6.13 -35.34
N PRO A 19 -1.34 -7.12 -34.53
CA PRO A 19 -1.84 -8.48 -34.60
C PRO A 19 -3.31 -8.53 -34.16
N ASP A 20 -4.08 -9.43 -34.74
CA ASP A 20 -5.41 -9.77 -34.25
C ASP A 20 -5.27 -10.79 -33.13
N LEU A 21 -5.57 -10.38 -31.91
CA LEU A 21 -5.47 -11.24 -30.71
C LEU A 21 -6.83 -11.61 -30.13
N ARG A 22 -7.94 -11.29 -30.83
CA ARG A 22 -9.29 -11.48 -30.29
C ARG A 22 -9.72 -12.92 -30.12
N ASP A 23 -9.08 -13.83 -30.85
CA ASP A 23 -9.35 -15.28 -30.82
C ASP A 23 -8.44 -16.04 -29.83
N TYR A 24 -7.58 -15.33 -29.11
CA TYR A 24 -6.77 -15.95 -28.04
C TYR A 24 -7.55 -16.01 -26.74
N ASP A 25 -7.40 -17.12 -26.01
CA ASP A 25 -8.04 -17.31 -24.70
C ASP A 25 -7.35 -16.52 -23.58
N GLU A 26 -6.04 -16.30 -23.71
CA GLU A 26 -5.20 -15.69 -22.70
C GLU A 26 -4.18 -14.72 -23.34
N ILE A 27 -4.08 -13.51 -22.82
CA ILE A 27 -3.18 -12.45 -23.29
C ILE A 27 -2.51 -11.80 -22.08
N ALA A 28 -1.17 -11.83 -22.02
CA ALA A 28 -0.42 -11.06 -21.04
C ALA A 28 -0.21 -9.63 -21.54
N ILE A 29 -0.32 -8.67 -20.62
CA ILE A 29 -0.20 -7.24 -20.87
C ILE A 29 0.72 -6.63 -19.82
N ASP A 30 1.63 -5.75 -20.27
CA ASP A 30 2.49 -4.94 -19.44
C ASP A 30 2.58 -3.53 -20.03
N LEU A 31 2.52 -2.50 -19.20
CA LEU A 31 2.51 -1.10 -19.64
C LEU A 31 3.77 -0.38 -19.19
N GLU A 32 4.45 0.22 -20.15
CA GLU A 32 5.49 1.19 -19.85
C GLU A 32 4.88 2.58 -19.70
N THR A 33 5.27 3.28 -18.64
CA THR A 33 4.61 4.53 -18.24
C THR A 33 5.59 5.64 -17.88
N ARG A 34 5.12 6.87 -17.97
CA ARG A 34 5.69 8.02 -17.30
C ARG A 34 4.83 8.34 -16.08
N ASP A 35 5.34 8.12 -14.90
CA ASP A 35 4.65 8.36 -13.63
C ASP A 35 5.56 9.11 -12.63
N PRO A 36 5.70 10.43 -12.79
CA PRO A 36 6.74 11.21 -12.11
C PRO A 36 6.53 11.34 -10.60
N ASP A 37 5.29 11.26 -10.14
CA ASP A 37 4.94 11.46 -8.73
C ASP A 37 4.60 10.14 -8.00
N LEU A 38 4.79 8.99 -8.63
CA LEU A 38 4.41 7.67 -8.09
C LEU A 38 4.83 7.47 -6.63
N LYS A 39 6.09 7.77 -6.30
CA LYS A 39 6.64 7.59 -4.95
C LYS A 39 6.22 8.68 -3.95
N SER A 40 5.83 9.84 -4.41
CA SER A 40 5.58 11.02 -3.56
C SER A 40 4.11 11.28 -3.29
N LYS A 41 3.25 10.97 -4.27
CA LYS A 41 1.80 11.25 -4.23
C LYS A 41 0.92 10.07 -4.59
N GLY A 42 1.51 8.93 -4.99
CA GLY A 42 0.81 7.77 -5.53
C GLY A 42 0.66 7.81 -7.05
N SER A 43 -0.06 6.86 -7.61
CA SER A 43 -0.14 6.63 -9.06
C SER A 43 -0.74 7.79 -9.83
N GLY A 44 -0.02 8.21 -10.86
CA GLY A 44 -0.46 9.18 -11.86
C GLY A 44 -1.69 8.72 -12.65
N ALA A 45 -1.93 7.43 -12.74
CA ALA A 45 -3.14 6.89 -13.35
C ALA A 45 -4.43 7.42 -12.70
N VAL A 46 -4.39 7.66 -11.39
CA VAL A 46 -5.54 8.17 -10.63
C VAL A 46 -5.57 9.70 -10.61
N THR A 47 -4.40 10.33 -10.51
CA THR A 47 -4.30 11.80 -10.42
C THR A 47 -4.23 12.50 -11.78
N GLY A 48 -4.09 11.75 -12.88
CA GLY A 48 -3.92 12.31 -14.23
C GLY A 48 -2.52 12.88 -14.49
N ASN A 49 -1.54 12.65 -13.61
CA ASN A 49 -0.18 13.14 -13.77
C ASN A 49 0.77 12.05 -14.27
N GLY A 50 0.79 11.88 -15.57
CA GLY A 50 1.60 10.89 -16.25
C GLY A 50 0.91 10.39 -17.52
N GLU A 51 1.44 9.34 -18.12
CA GLU A 51 0.88 8.74 -19.32
C GLU A 51 1.45 7.36 -19.61
N VAL A 52 0.72 6.57 -20.39
CA VAL A 52 1.21 5.32 -20.98
C VAL A 52 2.16 5.66 -22.13
N VAL A 53 3.36 5.12 -22.08
CA VAL A 53 4.45 5.36 -23.04
C VAL A 53 4.56 4.24 -24.06
N GLY A 54 4.20 3.02 -23.66
CA GLY A 54 4.18 1.86 -24.53
C GLY A 54 3.36 0.72 -23.96
N ILE A 55 2.99 -0.22 -24.81
CA ILE A 55 2.14 -1.36 -24.50
C ILE A 55 2.86 -2.61 -24.95
N ALA A 56 3.19 -3.49 -24.03
CA ALA A 56 3.69 -4.82 -24.32
C ALA A 56 2.56 -5.84 -24.20
N VAL A 57 2.51 -6.77 -25.12
CA VAL A 57 1.57 -7.91 -25.08
C VAL A 57 2.30 -9.19 -25.44
N ALA A 58 1.89 -10.29 -24.82
CA ALA A 58 2.38 -11.61 -25.17
C ALA A 58 1.24 -12.64 -25.17
N THR A 59 1.41 -13.63 -26.04
CA THR A 59 0.59 -14.84 -26.14
C THR A 59 1.48 -16.06 -25.95
N PHE A 60 0.95 -17.24 -26.19
CA PHE A 60 1.72 -18.47 -26.07
C PHE A 60 2.99 -18.52 -26.97
N ASN A 61 2.87 -17.98 -28.20
CA ASN A 61 3.93 -18.07 -29.21
C ASN A 61 4.66 -16.75 -29.47
N ASP A 62 3.98 -15.63 -29.31
CA ASP A 62 4.41 -14.35 -29.84
C ASP A 62 4.35 -13.24 -28.76
N LYS A 63 5.14 -12.21 -28.99
CA LYS A 63 5.21 -11.03 -28.13
C LYS A 63 5.50 -9.78 -28.96
N TRP A 64 4.97 -8.64 -28.52
CA TRP A 64 5.11 -7.36 -29.20
C TRP A 64 5.19 -6.23 -28.19
N TYR A 65 5.93 -5.18 -28.55
CA TYR A 65 5.92 -3.91 -27.84
C TYR A 65 5.55 -2.78 -28.78
N PHE A 66 4.55 -1.99 -28.44
CA PHE A 66 4.00 -0.87 -29.20
C PHE A 66 4.34 0.45 -28.52
N PRO A 67 5.44 1.14 -28.90
CA PRO A 67 5.79 2.45 -28.33
C PRO A 67 4.88 3.53 -28.85
N ILE A 68 4.35 4.39 -27.94
CA ILE A 68 3.39 5.44 -28.29
C ILE A 68 3.75 6.84 -27.76
N ALA A 69 4.67 6.95 -26.80
CA ALA A 69 5.05 8.23 -26.21
C ALA A 69 6.47 8.26 -25.63
N HIS A 70 7.42 7.54 -26.23
CA HIS A 70 8.83 7.70 -25.87
C HIS A 70 9.35 9.07 -26.25
N GLY A 71 10.25 9.63 -25.42
CA GLY A 71 10.83 10.95 -25.62
C GLY A 71 11.76 11.06 -26.81
N GLU A 72 12.37 9.94 -27.23
CA GLU A 72 13.28 9.86 -28.38
C GLU A 72 12.92 8.70 -29.32
N GLY A 73 13.22 8.88 -30.60
CA GLY A 73 13.00 7.84 -31.61
C GLY A 73 11.57 7.82 -32.17
N PRO A 74 11.31 6.88 -33.11
CA PRO A 74 9.98 6.74 -33.69
C PRO A 74 9.02 6.10 -32.71
N ASN A 75 7.85 6.70 -32.57
CA ASN A 75 6.69 6.12 -31.91
C ASN A 75 5.67 5.66 -32.95
N MET A 76 4.86 4.69 -32.61
CA MET A 76 3.68 4.33 -33.39
C MET A 76 2.56 5.35 -33.24
N SER A 77 1.55 5.29 -34.12
CA SER A 77 0.40 6.16 -33.99
C SER A 77 -0.36 5.90 -32.68
N ARG A 78 -0.29 6.83 -31.72
CA ARG A 78 -0.96 6.70 -30.42
C ARG A 78 -2.46 6.37 -30.59
N THR A 79 -3.15 7.06 -31.50
CA THR A 79 -4.58 6.85 -31.74
C THR A 79 -4.86 5.42 -32.21
N LYS A 80 -4.16 4.97 -33.26
CA LYS A 80 -4.36 3.61 -33.80
C LYS A 80 -3.97 2.52 -32.79
N THR A 81 -2.88 2.71 -32.07
CA THR A 81 -2.46 1.75 -31.03
C THR A 81 -3.49 1.65 -29.92
N LEU A 82 -4.04 2.78 -29.46
CA LEU A 82 -5.05 2.77 -28.39
C LEU A 82 -6.42 2.22 -28.88
N GLU A 83 -6.77 2.42 -30.14
CA GLU A 83 -7.95 1.79 -30.74
C GLU A 83 -7.79 0.26 -30.75
N TRP A 84 -6.69 -0.25 -31.30
CA TRP A 84 -6.35 -1.67 -31.27
C TRP A 84 -6.31 -2.23 -29.85
N PHE A 85 -5.63 -1.54 -28.94
CA PHE A 85 -5.51 -1.99 -27.56
C PHE A 85 -6.86 -2.03 -26.83
N LYS A 86 -7.76 -1.10 -27.15
CA LYS A 86 -9.13 -1.12 -26.64
C LYS A 86 -9.85 -2.40 -27.09
N ASP A 87 -9.71 -2.81 -28.34
CA ASP A 87 -10.33 -4.05 -28.86
C ASP A 87 -9.76 -5.28 -28.11
N ILE A 88 -8.45 -5.32 -27.86
CA ILE A 88 -7.80 -6.37 -27.07
C ILE A 88 -8.33 -6.37 -25.63
N CYS A 89 -8.42 -5.23 -24.97
CA CYS A 89 -8.95 -5.13 -23.61
C CYS A 89 -10.42 -5.57 -23.53
N GLN A 90 -11.20 -5.34 -24.58
CA GLN A 90 -12.64 -5.63 -24.60
C GLN A 90 -13.00 -7.03 -25.11
N CYS A 91 -12.06 -7.78 -25.70
CA CYS A 91 -12.31 -9.17 -26.06
C CYS A 91 -12.50 -10.06 -24.80
N PRO A 92 -13.15 -11.23 -24.93
CA PRO A 92 -13.45 -12.08 -23.77
C PRO A 92 -12.25 -12.81 -23.18
N ALA A 93 -11.08 -12.76 -23.82
CA ALA A 93 -9.85 -13.38 -23.33
C ALA A 93 -9.53 -13.00 -21.88
N THR A 94 -8.89 -13.88 -21.15
CA THR A 94 -8.26 -13.57 -19.85
C THR A 94 -7.09 -12.64 -20.07
N LYS A 95 -7.05 -11.52 -19.35
CA LYS A 95 -5.91 -10.58 -19.34
C LYS A 95 -5.03 -10.88 -18.14
N ILE A 96 -3.78 -11.18 -18.43
CA ILE A 96 -2.78 -11.58 -17.43
C ILE A 96 -1.83 -10.41 -17.21
N PHE A 97 -1.63 -10.05 -15.96
CA PHE A 97 -0.74 -8.97 -15.54
C PHE A 97 0.24 -9.48 -14.46
N HIS A 98 1.24 -8.67 -14.19
CA HIS A 98 2.05 -8.79 -12.99
C HIS A 98 2.01 -7.49 -12.20
N ASN A 99 1.43 -7.47 -11.01
CA ASN A 99 1.03 -6.27 -10.28
C ASN A 99 -0.10 -5.49 -11.01
N ALA A 100 -1.16 -6.22 -11.34
CA ALA A 100 -2.30 -5.76 -12.14
C ALA A 100 -2.88 -4.41 -11.71
N MET A 101 -2.80 -4.07 -10.40
CA MET A 101 -3.33 -2.81 -9.87
C MET A 101 -2.70 -1.59 -10.56
N TYR A 102 -1.43 -1.68 -10.94
CA TYR A 102 -0.74 -0.60 -11.64
C TYR A 102 -1.27 -0.43 -13.06
N ASP A 103 -1.22 -1.48 -13.86
CA ASP A 103 -1.58 -1.45 -15.28
C ASP A 103 -3.07 -1.21 -15.49
N VAL A 104 -3.92 -1.89 -14.74
CA VAL A 104 -5.39 -1.75 -14.84
C VAL A 104 -5.83 -0.32 -14.50
N CYS A 105 -5.17 0.33 -13.54
CA CYS A 105 -5.41 1.75 -13.26
C CYS A 105 -5.06 2.63 -14.46
N TRP A 106 -3.94 2.40 -15.14
CA TRP A 106 -3.57 3.14 -16.35
C TRP A 106 -4.53 2.86 -17.52
N ILE A 107 -4.94 1.62 -17.72
CA ILE A 107 -5.95 1.25 -18.74
C ILE A 107 -7.27 2.00 -18.47
N ARG A 108 -7.71 2.05 -17.22
CA ARG A 108 -8.89 2.80 -16.81
C ARG A 108 -8.72 4.31 -17.01
N ASN A 109 -7.54 4.87 -16.75
CA ASN A 109 -7.22 6.28 -17.02
C ASN A 109 -7.35 6.62 -18.51
N LEU A 110 -6.98 5.69 -19.39
CA LEU A 110 -7.22 5.81 -20.84
C LEU A 110 -8.69 5.74 -21.26
N GLY A 111 -9.62 5.53 -20.31
CA GLY A 111 -11.05 5.35 -20.60
C GLY A 111 -11.39 3.98 -21.21
N ILE A 112 -10.50 3.00 -21.08
CA ILE A 112 -10.68 1.66 -21.62
C ILE A 112 -11.22 0.76 -20.50
N LYS A 113 -12.29 -0.01 -20.84
CA LYS A 113 -12.86 -1.04 -19.97
C LYS A 113 -12.25 -2.39 -20.36
N ILE A 114 -11.85 -3.17 -19.38
CA ILE A 114 -11.41 -4.54 -19.56
C ILE A 114 -12.61 -5.46 -19.43
N ASN A 115 -12.78 -6.36 -20.39
CA ASN A 115 -13.72 -7.49 -20.33
C ASN A 115 -12.92 -8.80 -20.15
N GLY A 116 -13.60 -9.85 -19.72
CA GLY A 116 -12.97 -11.13 -19.36
C GLY A 116 -12.34 -11.08 -17.96
N LEU A 117 -11.67 -12.17 -17.61
CA LEU A 117 -11.01 -12.30 -16.32
C LEU A 117 -9.72 -11.48 -16.28
N ILE A 118 -9.44 -10.83 -15.15
CA ILE A 118 -8.16 -10.16 -14.88
C ILE A 118 -7.38 -11.04 -13.92
N VAL A 119 -6.25 -11.53 -14.35
CA VAL A 119 -5.33 -12.37 -13.56
C VAL A 119 -4.10 -11.56 -13.17
N ASP A 120 -3.73 -11.62 -11.90
CA ASP A 120 -2.48 -11.06 -11.39
C ASP A 120 -1.55 -12.18 -10.93
N THR A 121 -0.44 -12.38 -11.64
CA THR A 121 0.55 -13.40 -11.31
C THR A 121 1.26 -13.13 -9.98
N MET A 122 1.33 -11.87 -9.54
CA MET A 122 1.87 -11.52 -8.22
C MET A 122 0.93 -12.00 -7.11
N ILE A 123 -0.40 -11.84 -7.28
CA ILE A 123 -1.40 -12.38 -6.37
C ILE A 123 -1.34 -13.90 -6.35
N ALA A 124 -1.31 -14.55 -7.51
CA ALA A 124 -1.21 -16.00 -7.62
C ALA A 124 0.00 -16.57 -6.85
N CYS A 125 1.17 -15.97 -7.05
CA CYS A 125 2.40 -16.38 -6.35
C CYS A 125 2.37 -16.08 -4.85
N SER A 126 1.66 -15.03 -4.43
CA SER A 126 1.50 -14.72 -3.00
C SER A 126 0.51 -15.65 -2.29
N VAL A 127 -0.49 -16.15 -3.01
CA VAL A 127 -1.40 -17.20 -2.50
C VAL A 127 -0.66 -18.53 -2.33
N LEU A 128 0.24 -18.87 -3.25
CA LEU A 128 1.06 -20.09 -3.18
C LEU A 128 2.13 -20.04 -2.07
N ASP A 129 2.73 -18.88 -1.84
CA ASP A 129 3.76 -18.72 -0.80
C ASP A 129 3.81 -17.26 -0.32
N GLU A 130 3.10 -16.98 0.76
CA GLU A 130 2.99 -15.67 1.39
C GLU A 130 4.24 -15.23 2.15
N ASN A 131 5.20 -16.13 2.34
CA ASN A 131 6.42 -15.89 3.14
C ASN A 131 7.64 -15.49 2.29
N ARG A 132 7.48 -15.29 1.00
CA ARG A 132 8.59 -14.89 0.12
C ARG A 132 9.12 -13.50 0.45
N PHE A 133 10.41 -13.29 0.21
CA PHE A 133 11.06 -11.99 0.38
C PHE A 133 10.80 -11.03 -0.78
N ALA A 134 10.54 -11.55 -1.97
CA ALA A 134 10.35 -10.77 -3.18
C ALA A 134 9.28 -11.40 -4.08
N TYR A 135 8.41 -10.53 -4.61
CA TYR A 135 7.36 -10.87 -5.56
C TYR A 135 7.55 -10.15 -6.91
N THR A 136 8.71 -9.53 -7.16
CA THR A 136 9.00 -8.95 -8.47
C THR A 136 8.94 -10.02 -9.55
N LEU A 137 8.49 -9.65 -10.76
CA LEU A 137 8.42 -10.56 -11.90
C LEU A 137 9.74 -11.29 -12.12
N ASN A 138 10.87 -10.58 -12.03
CA ASN A 138 12.19 -11.19 -12.21
C ASN A 138 12.51 -12.26 -11.14
N ALA A 139 12.22 -11.99 -9.86
CA ALA A 139 12.47 -12.94 -8.78
C ALA A 139 11.60 -14.20 -8.91
N LEU A 140 10.32 -14.02 -9.25
CA LEU A 140 9.39 -15.12 -9.44
C LEU A 140 9.70 -15.94 -10.70
N SER A 141 10.07 -15.28 -11.80
CA SER A 141 10.47 -15.97 -13.03
C SER A 141 11.73 -16.82 -12.84
N TRP A 142 12.73 -16.31 -12.14
CA TRP A 142 13.90 -17.12 -11.77
C TRP A 142 13.53 -18.33 -10.91
N HIS A 143 12.61 -18.16 -9.98
CA HIS A 143 12.21 -19.23 -9.07
C HIS A 143 11.41 -20.32 -9.76
N TYR A 144 10.39 -19.93 -10.53
CA TYR A 144 9.44 -20.88 -11.12
C TYR A 144 9.81 -21.34 -12.53
N LEU A 145 10.50 -20.50 -13.31
CA LEU A 145 10.79 -20.76 -14.72
C LEU A 145 12.28 -21.00 -15.00
N ASN A 146 13.14 -20.75 -14.02
CA ASN A 146 14.61 -20.72 -14.21
C ASN A 146 15.04 -19.78 -15.35
N GLU A 147 14.27 -18.71 -15.56
CA GLU A 147 14.45 -17.70 -16.60
C GLU A 147 14.19 -16.32 -15.98
N GLY A 148 14.86 -15.27 -16.46
CA GLY A 148 14.70 -13.93 -15.93
C GLY A 148 14.96 -12.85 -16.98
N LYS A 149 14.85 -11.60 -16.51
CA LYS A 149 15.10 -10.40 -17.31
C LYS A 149 16.59 -10.16 -17.48
N ASN A 150 16.99 -9.69 -18.65
CA ASN A 150 18.30 -9.08 -18.84
C ASN A 150 18.15 -7.55 -18.85
N GLU A 151 18.20 -6.96 -17.67
CA GLU A 151 18.08 -5.50 -17.49
C GLU A 151 19.38 -4.74 -17.79
N LYS A 152 20.47 -5.45 -18.15
CA LYS A 152 21.78 -4.82 -18.31
C LYS A 152 21.80 -3.80 -19.46
N ALA A 153 21.24 -4.16 -20.61
CA ALA A 153 21.21 -3.27 -21.78
C ALA A 153 20.44 -1.99 -21.49
N LEU A 154 19.25 -2.11 -20.91
CA LEU A 154 18.42 -0.97 -20.48
C LEU A 154 19.14 -0.10 -19.44
N THR A 155 19.75 -0.74 -18.44
CA THR A 155 20.47 -0.03 -17.37
C THR A 155 21.70 0.72 -17.93
N ASP A 156 22.46 0.11 -18.83
CA ASP A 156 23.63 0.73 -19.46
C ASP A 156 23.22 1.89 -20.38
N ALA A 157 22.12 1.75 -21.12
CA ALA A 157 21.55 2.81 -21.96
C ALA A 157 21.10 4.01 -21.12
N ALA A 158 20.37 3.78 -20.03
CA ALA A 158 19.94 4.84 -19.13
C ALA A 158 21.14 5.54 -18.47
N LYS A 159 22.05 4.78 -17.87
CA LYS A 159 23.25 5.32 -17.21
C LYS A 159 24.14 6.14 -18.15
N SER A 160 24.29 5.72 -19.41
CA SER A 160 25.08 6.45 -20.41
C SER A 160 24.54 7.85 -20.69
N ARG A 161 23.26 8.09 -20.39
CA ARG A 161 22.55 9.37 -20.52
C ARG A 161 22.35 10.10 -19.19
N GLY A 162 22.82 9.52 -18.08
CA GLY A 162 22.60 10.07 -16.72
C GLY A 162 21.16 9.96 -16.25
N LEU A 163 20.42 8.95 -16.74
CA LEU A 163 19.03 8.69 -16.44
C LEU A 163 18.88 7.54 -15.43
N ASP A 164 17.79 7.55 -14.66
CA ASP A 164 17.36 6.40 -13.89
C ASP A 164 16.69 5.37 -14.82
N PRO A 165 17.11 4.08 -14.80
CA PRO A 165 16.61 3.10 -15.74
C PRO A 165 15.12 2.78 -15.62
N LYS A 166 14.50 3.04 -14.47
CA LYS A 166 13.06 2.82 -14.25
C LYS A 166 12.26 4.13 -14.30
N ALA A 167 12.66 5.12 -13.53
CA ALA A 167 11.91 6.39 -13.45
C ALA A 167 11.98 7.20 -14.75
N ASP A 168 13.07 7.09 -15.51
CA ASP A 168 13.31 7.86 -16.74
C ASP A 168 13.24 7.00 -18.00
N MET A 169 12.75 5.78 -17.96
CA MET A 169 12.67 4.85 -19.10
C MET A 169 11.93 5.47 -20.29
N TRP A 170 10.91 6.23 -20.04
CA TRP A 170 10.13 6.95 -21.06
C TRP A 170 10.95 7.94 -21.89
N LYS A 171 12.11 8.41 -21.40
CA LYS A 171 13.03 9.32 -22.13
C LYS A 171 13.93 8.57 -23.12
N LEU A 172 14.05 7.25 -22.95
CA LEU A 172 14.85 6.42 -23.83
C LEU A 172 14.11 6.17 -25.16
N PRO A 173 14.82 6.01 -26.27
CA PRO A 173 14.19 5.58 -27.52
C PRO A 173 13.66 4.15 -27.40
N ALA A 174 12.56 3.88 -28.08
CA ALA A 174 11.83 2.61 -28.00
C ALA A 174 12.71 1.38 -28.29
N HIS A 175 13.70 1.49 -29.21
CA HIS A 175 14.59 0.37 -29.53
C HIS A 175 15.48 -0.08 -28.36
N GLU A 176 15.68 0.76 -27.36
CA GLU A 176 16.42 0.41 -26.13
C GLU A 176 15.53 -0.20 -25.04
N VAL A 177 14.21 -0.04 -25.16
CA VAL A 177 13.20 -0.50 -24.19
C VAL A 177 12.45 -1.72 -24.70
N GLY A 178 12.22 -1.83 -26.02
CA GLY A 178 11.28 -2.79 -26.59
C GLY A 178 11.55 -4.25 -26.25
N ALA A 179 12.81 -4.69 -26.34
CA ALA A 179 13.16 -6.06 -25.95
C ALA A 179 12.93 -6.35 -24.47
N TYR A 180 13.11 -5.36 -23.61
CA TYR A 180 12.82 -5.45 -22.18
C TYR A 180 11.31 -5.57 -21.92
N ALA A 181 10.51 -4.68 -22.51
CA ALA A 181 9.06 -4.67 -22.34
C ALA A 181 8.39 -5.93 -22.89
N GLU A 182 8.83 -6.41 -24.08
CA GLU A 182 8.37 -7.70 -24.62
C GLU A 182 8.70 -8.87 -23.70
N LYS A 183 9.88 -8.82 -23.06
CA LYS A 183 10.29 -9.87 -22.13
C LYS A 183 9.44 -9.87 -20.86
N ASP A 184 9.01 -8.72 -20.39
CA ASP A 184 8.13 -8.62 -19.23
C ASP A 184 6.76 -9.24 -19.50
N ALA A 185 6.14 -8.92 -20.62
CA ALA A 185 4.88 -9.56 -21.02
C ALA A 185 5.05 -11.09 -21.25
N GLU A 186 6.14 -11.53 -21.90
CA GLU A 186 6.44 -12.95 -22.10
C GLU A 186 6.59 -13.70 -20.78
N LEU A 187 7.39 -13.16 -19.85
CA LEU A 187 7.58 -13.77 -18.52
C LEU A 187 6.30 -13.81 -17.72
N THR A 188 5.48 -12.77 -17.79
CA THR A 188 4.16 -12.72 -17.14
C THR A 188 3.26 -13.83 -17.68
N PHE A 189 3.21 -14.03 -18.99
CA PHE A 189 2.46 -15.13 -19.61
C PHE A 189 2.96 -16.51 -19.16
N LYS A 190 4.26 -16.74 -19.28
CA LYS A 190 4.90 -18.01 -18.89
C LYS A 190 4.70 -18.32 -17.41
N LEU A 191 4.87 -17.31 -16.56
CA LEU A 191 4.67 -17.45 -15.12
C LEU A 191 3.24 -17.89 -14.81
N TRP A 192 2.24 -17.28 -15.44
CA TRP A 192 0.85 -17.69 -15.28
C TRP A 192 0.63 -19.15 -15.70
N GLN A 193 1.15 -19.57 -16.86
CA GLN A 193 1.01 -20.97 -17.32
C GLN A 193 1.61 -21.99 -16.34
N HIS A 194 2.60 -21.58 -15.58
CA HIS A 194 3.22 -22.42 -14.55
C HIS A 194 2.44 -22.38 -13.23
N VAL A 195 2.19 -21.20 -12.68
CA VAL A 195 1.58 -21.05 -11.34
C VAL A 195 0.11 -21.46 -11.33
N LYS A 196 -0.60 -21.35 -12.45
CA LYS A 196 -1.98 -21.84 -12.59
C LYS A 196 -2.10 -23.33 -12.24
N LYS A 197 -1.10 -24.15 -12.61
CA LYS A 197 -1.07 -25.58 -12.27
C LYS A 197 -0.78 -25.79 -10.78
N LEU A 198 0.15 -25.01 -10.23
CA LEU A 198 0.48 -25.11 -8.81
C LEU A 198 -0.71 -24.70 -7.91
N LEU A 199 -1.49 -23.72 -8.31
CA LEU A 199 -2.72 -23.35 -7.57
C LEU A 199 -3.70 -24.54 -7.45
N GLN A 200 -3.80 -25.36 -8.51
CA GLN A 200 -4.62 -26.58 -8.51
C GLN A 200 -3.99 -27.68 -7.65
N GLU A 201 -2.69 -27.90 -7.79
CA GLU A 201 -1.96 -28.93 -7.04
C GLU A 201 -1.96 -28.67 -5.53
N ASP A 202 -1.92 -27.39 -5.10
CA ASP A 202 -1.87 -26.98 -3.71
C ASP A 202 -3.25 -26.64 -3.13
N ASP A 203 -4.36 -26.90 -3.86
CA ASP A 203 -5.74 -26.62 -3.45
C ASP A 203 -5.97 -25.13 -3.07
N CYS A 204 -5.35 -24.22 -3.82
CA CYS A 204 -5.40 -22.78 -3.59
C CYS A 204 -6.30 -22.01 -4.58
N GLU A 205 -6.98 -22.69 -5.51
CA GLU A 205 -7.79 -22.04 -6.56
C GLU A 205 -8.94 -21.22 -5.97
N ASP A 206 -9.64 -21.71 -4.95
CA ASP A 206 -10.76 -20.99 -4.35
C ASP A 206 -10.34 -19.66 -3.74
N ILE A 207 -9.19 -19.63 -3.07
CA ILE A 207 -8.64 -18.38 -2.50
C ILE A 207 -8.16 -17.47 -3.61
N PHE A 208 -7.49 -17.99 -4.63
CA PHE A 208 -7.06 -17.18 -5.79
C PHE A 208 -8.28 -16.59 -6.54
N ASN A 209 -9.34 -17.36 -6.73
CA ASN A 209 -10.57 -16.88 -7.36
C ASN A 209 -11.23 -15.78 -6.53
N LEU A 210 -11.30 -15.94 -5.19
CA LEU A 210 -11.81 -14.90 -4.29
C LEU A 210 -11.05 -13.59 -4.44
N GLU A 211 -9.70 -13.65 -4.43
CA GLU A 211 -8.84 -12.48 -4.59
C GLU A 211 -8.99 -11.83 -5.99
N THR A 212 -9.18 -12.65 -7.02
CA THR A 212 -9.40 -12.20 -8.40
C THR A 212 -10.75 -11.51 -8.55
N ASP A 213 -11.82 -12.06 -7.97
CA ASP A 213 -13.17 -11.48 -7.99
C ASP A 213 -13.24 -10.16 -7.20
N LEU A 214 -12.44 -10.04 -6.14
CA LEU A 214 -12.35 -8.84 -5.32
C LEU A 214 -11.60 -7.70 -6.02
N PHE A 215 -10.66 -8.02 -6.89
CA PHE A 215 -9.75 -7.06 -7.51
C PHE A 215 -10.44 -5.86 -8.20
N PRO A 216 -11.49 -6.03 -9.03
CA PRO A 216 -12.18 -4.90 -9.64
C PRO A 216 -12.80 -3.93 -8.62
N CYS A 217 -13.30 -4.44 -7.49
CA CYS A 217 -13.81 -3.61 -6.39
C CYS A 217 -12.71 -2.71 -5.81
N LEU A 218 -11.50 -3.26 -5.63
CA LEU A 218 -10.36 -2.48 -5.11
C LEU A 218 -9.90 -1.41 -6.09
N VAL A 219 -9.92 -1.69 -7.38
CA VAL A 219 -9.69 -0.69 -8.44
C VAL A 219 -10.71 0.45 -8.35
N ASP A 220 -12.00 0.10 -8.21
CA ASP A 220 -13.08 1.08 -8.05
C ASP A 220 -12.89 1.94 -6.80
N MET A 221 -12.58 1.33 -5.66
CA MET A 221 -12.30 2.04 -4.40
C MET A 221 -11.13 3.02 -4.56
N ARG A 222 -10.06 2.61 -5.23
CA ARG A 222 -8.88 3.46 -5.46
C ARG A 222 -9.22 4.66 -6.34
N PHE A 223 -9.97 4.46 -7.43
CA PHE A 223 -10.40 5.54 -8.33
C PHE A 223 -11.40 6.48 -7.70
N LEU A 224 -12.38 5.95 -6.96
CA LEU A 224 -13.34 6.76 -6.22
C LEU A 224 -12.64 7.60 -5.16
N GLY A 225 -11.71 7.00 -4.42
CA GLY A 225 -11.05 7.64 -3.30
C GLY A 225 -12.03 8.06 -2.20
N VAL A 226 -11.53 8.81 -1.21
CA VAL A 226 -12.32 9.31 -0.08
C VAL A 226 -12.30 10.84 -0.08
N ARG A 227 -13.47 11.47 -0.03
CA ARG A 227 -13.59 12.93 0.05
C ARG A 227 -12.98 13.46 1.34
N VAL A 228 -12.28 14.61 1.23
CA VAL A 228 -11.70 15.30 2.37
C VAL A 228 -12.07 16.80 2.37
N ASP A 229 -12.30 17.35 3.53
CA ASP A 229 -12.48 18.78 3.73
C ASP A 229 -11.11 19.49 3.75
N VAL A 230 -10.64 19.86 2.56
CA VAL A 230 -9.34 20.51 2.37
C VAL A 230 -9.29 21.87 3.06
N THR A 231 -10.41 22.62 3.06
CA THR A 231 -10.51 23.92 3.72
C THR A 231 -10.34 23.77 5.22
N ARG A 232 -11.08 22.85 5.82
CA ARG A 232 -10.99 22.56 7.26
C ARG A 232 -9.62 21.98 7.62
N ALA A 233 -9.05 21.12 6.79
CA ALA A 233 -7.70 20.58 7.01
C ALA A 233 -6.63 21.69 7.07
N ASN A 234 -6.66 22.64 6.13
CA ASN A 234 -5.76 23.80 6.13
C ASN A 234 -5.98 24.73 7.34
N GLN A 235 -7.23 24.95 7.73
CA GLN A 235 -7.56 25.73 8.91
C GLN A 235 -7.02 25.03 10.17
N LEU A 236 -7.29 23.73 10.31
CA LEU A 236 -6.84 22.93 11.45
C LEU A 236 -5.31 22.90 11.55
N LYS A 237 -4.61 22.80 10.42
CA LYS A 237 -3.14 22.90 10.38
C LYS A 237 -2.65 24.19 11.02
N LYS A 238 -3.25 25.33 10.68
CA LYS A 238 -2.87 26.63 11.25
C LYS A 238 -3.18 26.71 12.75
N GLU A 239 -4.37 26.24 13.16
CA GLU A 239 -4.79 26.22 14.58
C GLU A 239 -3.78 25.40 15.41
N LEU A 240 -3.43 24.19 14.97
CA LEU A 240 -2.50 23.31 15.68
C LEU A 240 -1.06 23.84 15.68
N THR A 241 -0.60 24.43 14.59
CA THR A 241 0.73 25.06 14.54
C THR A 241 0.83 26.19 15.54
N THR A 242 -0.18 27.09 15.59
CA THR A 242 -0.22 28.19 16.55
C THR A 242 -0.28 27.69 18.00
N GLN A 243 -1.01 26.60 18.25
CA GLN A 243 -1.09 26.01 19.60
C GLN A 243 0.25 25.39 20.01
N GLU A 244 0.95 24.69 19.11
CA GLU A 244 2.27 24.12 19.33
C GLU A 244 3.28 25.22 19.65
N GLU A 245 3.37 26.26 18.83
CA GLU A 245 4.25 27.41 19.01
C GLU A 245 4.02 28.10 20.35
N ARG A 246 2.75 28.28 20.72
CA ARG A 246 2.39 28.85 22.02
C ARG A 246 2.90 28.01 23.19
N LEU A 247 2.76 26.68 23.14
CA LEU A 247 3.26 25.80 24.18
C LEU A 247 4.80 25.87 24.28
N ILE A 248 5.50 25.83 23.16
CA ILE A 248 6.96 25.93 23.12
C ILE A 248 7.43 27.30 23.67
N HIS A 249 6.74 28.36 23.29
CA HIS A 249 7.03 29.70 23.83
C HIS A 249 6.81 29.78 25.35
N GLN A 250 5.76 29.16 25.88
CA GLN A 250 5.53 29.08 27.32
C GLN A 250 6.62 28.28 28.04
N VAL A 251 7.13 27.20 27.45
CA VAL A 251 8.29 26.47 27.98
C VAL A 251 9.51 27.39 28.06
N LYS A 252 9.80 28.16 27.00
CA LYS A 252 10.90 29.14 26.98
C LYS A 252 10.74 30.22 28.07
N ILE A 253 9.54 30.79 28.23
CA ILE A 253 9.30 31.79 29.28
C ILE A 253 9.55 31.21 30.68
N LYS A 254 9.12 29.98 30.95
CA LYS A 254 9.22 29.34 32.26
C LYS A 254 10.62 28.82 32.61
N THR A 255 11.45 28.53 31.59
CA THR A 255 12.78 27.88 31.78
C THR A 255 13.94 28.66 31.20
N GLY A 256 13.70 29.68 30.39
CA GLY A 256 14.76 30.35 29.62
C GLY A 256 15.39 29.49 28.50
N VAL A 257 14.92 28.23 28.32
CA VAL A 257 15.50 27.27 27.37
C VAL A 257 14.73 27.28 26.06
N GLU A 258 15.40 27.55 24.95
CA GLU A 258 14.84 27.29 23.63
C GLU A 258 14.71 25.79 23.38
N THR A 259 13.48 25.31 23.19
CA THR A 259 13.20 23.89 23.19
C THR A 259 12.81 23.39 21.80
N GLN A 260 13.61 22.46 21.29
CA GLN A 260 13.27 21.66 20.13
C GLN A 260 12.65 20.34 20.63
N ILE A 261 11.35 20.20 20.45
CA ILE A 261 10.53 19.14 21.11
C ILE A 261 10.94 17.70 20.73
N TRP A 262 11.62 17.49 19.59
CA TRP A 262 12.10 16.17 19.16
C TRP A 262 13.58 15.92 19.45
N ALA A 263 14.34 16.95 19.80
CA ALA A 263 15.77 16.82 20.10
C ALA A 263 15.97 16.47 21.58
N ALA A 264 16.41 15.24 21.87
CA ALA A 264 16.63 14.76 23.24
C ALA A 264 17.56 15.68 24.05
N ARG A 265 18.64 16.19 23.43
CA ARG A 265 19.57 17.15 24.08
C ARG A 265 18.91 18.48 24.43
N SER A 266 17.93 18.94 23.65
CA SER A 266 17.21 20.17 23.93
C SER A 266 16.28 19.99 25.13
N ILE A 267 15.56 18.85 25.18
CA ILE A 267 14.68 18.51 26.32
C ILE A 267 15.53 18.27 27.59
N GLN A 268 16.69 17.64 27.48
CA GLN A 268 17.62 17.47 28.60
C GLN A 268 17.92 18.80 29.30
N LYS A 269 18.20 19.87 28.55
CA LYS A 269 18.46 21.20 29.13
C LYS A 269 17.27 21.72 29.95
N VAL A 270 16.04 21.43 29.54
CA VAL A 270 14.85 21.78 30.29
C VAL A 270 14.79 21.01 31.61
N PHE A 271 15.05 19.69 31.59
CA PHE A 271 15.09 18.87 32.81
C PHE A 271 16.20 19.32 33.77
N GLU A 272 17.39 19.60 33.26
CA GLU A 272 18.52 20.12 34.05
C GLU A 272 18.19 21.47 34.69
N HIS A 273 17.60 22.40 33.94
CA HIS A 273 17.15 23.70 34.48
C HIS A 273 16.13 23.53 35.61
N LEU A 274 15.20 22.62 35.44
CA LEU A 274 14.16 22.32 36.43
C LEU A 274 14.66 21.40 37.57
N LYS A 275 15.89 20.91 37.48
CA LYS A 275 16.49 19.92 38.43
C LYS A 275 15.69 18.65 38.54
N LEU A 276 15.09 18.19 37.41
CA LEU A 276 14.31 16.98 37.34
C LEU A 276 15.15 15.80 36.86
N PRO A 277 14.93 14.60 37.39
CA PRO A 277 15.56 13.38 36.90
C PRO A 277 15.00 12.98 35.53
N PHE A 278 15.82 12.34 34.72
CA PHE A 278 15.39 11.77 33.42
C PHE A 278 16.03 10.42 33.16
N GLU A 279 15.36 9.64 32.29
CA GLU A 279 15.83 8.31 31.90
C GLU A 279 16.98 8.38 30.91
N LYS A 280 17.84 7.36 30.94
CA LYS A 280 18.92 7.16 29.96
C LYS A 280 18.76 5.82 29.26
N THR A 281 19.15 5.76 27.99
CA THR A 281 19.15 4.51 27.24
C THR A 281 20.20 3.54 27.79
N VAL A 282 19.84 2.27 27.95
CA VAL A 282 20.73 1.25 28.52
C VAL A 282 21.99 1.05 27.67
N LYS A 283 21.87 1.11 26.34
CA LYS A 283 22.98 0.82 25.42
C LYS A 283 24.00 1.96 25.30
N THR A 284 23.56 3.21 25.32
CA THR A 284 24.42 4.36 24.96
C THR A 284 24.54 5.40 26.07
N GLY A 285 23.75 5.29 27.15
CA GLY A 285 23.70 6.31 28.20
C GLY A 285 23.10 7.64 27.77
N ALA A 286 22.56 7.73 26.54
CA ALA A 286 21.95 8.95 26.01
C ALA A 286 20.60 9.24 26.70
N PRO A 287 20.20 10.53 26.86
CA PRO A 287 18.92 10.89 27.44
C PRO A 287 17.75 10.32 26.63
N SER A 288 16.77 9.76 27.33
CA SER A 288 15.61 9.11 26.75
C SER A 288 14.32 9.79 27.23
N PHE A 289 13.58 10.36 26.28
CA PHE A 289 12.31 11.04 26.55
C PHE A 289 11.19 10.39 25.74
N THR A 290 10.81 9.19 26.18
CA THR A 290 9.73 8.43 25.53
C THR A 290 8.37 9.13 25.69
N LYS A 291 7.39 8.76 24.84
CA LYS A 291 6.03 9.28 24.93
C LYS A 291 5.46 9.03 26.34
N ASN A 292 5.60 7.79 26.83
CA ASN A 292 5.05 7.40 28.14
C ASN A 292 5.71 8.16 29.29
N PHE A 293 7.03 8.32 29.25
CA PHE A 293 7.77 9.06 30.27
C PHE A 293 7.30 10.52 30.35
N LEU A 294 7.20 11.23 29.21
CA LEU A 294 6.77 12.62 29.18
C LEU A 294 5.28 12.78 29.53
N SER A 295 4.40 11.89 29.03
CA SER A 295 2.96 12.01 29.26
C SER A 295 2.53 11.69 30.70
N ASN A 296 3.30 10.88 31.43
CA ASN A 296 3.04 10.53 32.82
C ASN A 296 3.79 11.43 33.82
N HIS A 297 4.57 12.38 33.34
CA HIS A 297 5.35 13.25 34.21
C HIS A 297 4.47 14.35 34.83
N GLU A 298 4.54 14.55 36.15
CA GLU A 298 3.64 15.48 36.87
C GLU A 298 3.96 16.96 36.68
N HIS A 299 5.19 17.28 36.26
CA HIS A 299 5.62 18.68 36.17
C HIS A 299 4.96 19.42 35.00
N PRO A 300 4.31 20.61 35.21
CA PRO A 300 3.53 21.30 34.19
C PRO A 300 4.30 21.66 32.91
N VAL A 301 5.58 22.03 33.02
CA VAL A 301 6.41 22.34 31.84
C VAL A 301 6.66 21.11 31.01
N ILE A 302 6.82 19.94 31.64
CA ILE A 302 7.02 18.67 30.90
C ILE A 302 5.73 18.25 30.23
N GLN A 303 4.58 18.47 30.86
CA GLN A 303 3.28 18.27 30.23
C GLN A 303 3.09 19.17 29.00
N MET A 304 3.57 20.42 29.01
CA MET A 304 3.54 21.30 27.84
C MET A 304 4.38 20.72 26.67
N ILE A 305 5.55 20.14 26.96
CA ILE A 305 6.37 19.48 25.93
C ILE A 305 5.67 18.23 25.40
N ALA A 306 5.06 17.43 26.27
CA ALA A 306 4.32 16.23 25.86
C ALA A 306 3.12 16.59 24.96
N GLU A 307 2.38 17.61 25.30
CA GLU A 307 1.25 18.11 24.51
C GLU A 307 1.70 18.73 23.19
N ALA A 308 2.78 19.53 23.18
CA ALA A 308 3.37 20.06 21.95
C ALA A 308 3.80 18.93 20.99
N ARG A 309 4.42 17.85 21.49
CA ARG A 309 4.74 16.66 20.69
C ARG A 309 3.49 15.97 20.15
N LYS A 310 2.43 15.87 20.95
CA LYS A 310 1.17 15.27 20.51
C LYS A 310 0.56 16.08 19.37
N ILE A 311 0.48 17.39 19.50
CA ILE A 311 -0.04 18.32 18.50
C ILE A 311 0.80 18.26 17.22
N ASN A 312 2.13 18.36 17.33
CA ASN A 312 3.04 18.27 16.20
C ASN A 312 2.86 16.95 15.45
N LYS A 313 2.76 15.82 16.17
CA LYS A 313 2.52 14.52 15.53
C LYS A 313 1.20 14.47 14.78
N VAL A 314 0.13 15.04 15.34
CA VAL A 314 -1.17 15.11 14.66
C VAL A 314 -1.04 15.92 13.37
N ASN A 315 -0.40 17.07 13.45
CA ASN A 315 -0.22 17.97 12.32
C ASN A 315 0.64 17.33 11.21
N THR A 316 1.85 16.85 11.55
CA THR A 316 2.81 16.34 10.58
C THR A 316 2.48 14.93 10.06
N THR A 317 1.92 14.05 10.91
CA THR A 317 1.63 12.66 10.52
C THR A 317 0.30 12.52 9.81
N PHE A 318 -0.72 13.29 10.19
CA PHE A 318 -2.06 13.12 9.62
C PHE A 318 -2.44 14.26 8.68
N ILE A 319 -2.39 15.51 9.13
CA ILE A 319 -2.88 16.64 8.33
C ILE A 319 -1.98 16.90 7.13
N ASP A 320 -0.65 16.97 7.33
CA ASP A 320 0.29 17.15 6.22
C ASP A 320 0.23 15.99 5.21
N THR A 321 0.01 14.78 5.71
CA THR A 321 -0.13 13.59 4.86
C THR A 321 -1.44 13.66 4.06
N ILE A 322 -2.56 14.05 4.67
CA ILE A 322 -3.83 14.28 3.98
C ILE A 322 -3.65 15.33 2.87
N LEU A 323 -3.08 16.50 3.22
CA LEU A 323 -2.89 17.60 2.27
C LEU A 323 -1.90 17.28 1.14
N ARG A 324 -0.91 16.41 1.40
CA ARG A 324 0.06 15.99 0.38
C ARG A 324 -0.54 15.05 -0.65
N HIS A 325 -1.41 14.14 -0.21
CA HIS A 325 -2.00 13.10 -1.06
C HIS A 325 -3.40 13.50 -1.56
N GLU A 326 -3.85 14.69 -1.22
CA GLU A 326 -5.11 15.21 -1.72
C GLU A 326 -5.02 15.49 -3.22
N HIS A 327 -6.03 15.06 -3.95
CA HIS A 327 -6.24 15.37 -5.35
C HIS A 327 -7.72 15.65 -5.59
N ASN A 328 -8.06 16.86 -6.05
CA ASN A 328 -9.44 17.28 -6.34
C ASN A 328 -10.42 17.04 -5.19
N GLY A 329 -10.00 17.32 -3.95
CA GLY A 329 -10.82 17.12 -2.75
C GLY A 329 -10.93 15.68 -2.28
N ARG A 330 -10.06 14.78 -2.77
CA ARG A 330 -10.08 13.34 -2.42
C ARG A 330 -8.71 12.81 -2.11
N ILE A 331 -8.67 11.71 -1.39
CA ILE A 331 -7.48 10.87 -1.18
C ILE A 331 -7.71 9.54 -1.88
N HIS A 332 -6.76 9.15 -2.69
CA HIS A 332 -6.72 7.91 -3.44
C HIS A 332 -5.60 7.02 -2.90
N ALA A 333 -5.82 6.46 -1.72
CA ALA A 333 -4.82 5.60 -1.09
C ALA A 333 -4.56 4.33 -1.90
N GLU A 334 -3.34 3.85 -1.84
CA GLU A 334 -3.00 2.55 -2.37
C GLU A 334 -3.50 1.46 -1.44
N ILE A 335 -4.11 0.43 -2.03
CA ILE A 335 -4.67 -0.72 -1.33
C ILE A 335 -3.86 -1.94 -1.73
N ASN A 336 -3.10 -2.47 -0.78
CA ASN A 336 -2.38 -3.73 -0.99
C ASN A 336 -3.29 -4.87 -0.55
N GLN A 337 -3.72 -5.67 -1.51
CA GLN A 337 -4.68 -6.75 -1.34
C GLN A 337 -4.09 -7.89 -0.50
N ILE A 338 -2.91 -8.33 -0.88
CA ILE A 338 -2.13 -9.36 -0.19
C ILE A 338 -0.65 -8.96 -0.16
N ARG A 339 0.22 -9.85 0.27
CA ARG A 339 1.66 -9.59 0.32
C ARG A 339 2.24 -9.33 -1.08
N SER A 340 3.03 -8.25 -1.19
CA SER A 340 3.75 -7.85 -2.39
C SER A 340 5.08 -7.18 -2.01
N ASP A 341 5.88 -6.79 -3.00
CA ASP A 341 7.10 -6.00 -2.75
C ASP A 341 6.80 -4.59 -2.24
N ASP A 342 5.63 -4.04 -2.58
CA ASP A 342 5.19 -2.71 -2.19
C ASP A 342 4.51 -2.67 -0.81
N GLY A 343 4.25 -3.82 -0.21
CA GLY A 343 3.60 -3.92 1.11
C GLY A 343 2.73 -5.15 1.26
N GLY A 344 1.58 -4.98 1.92
CA GLY A 344 0.64 -6.07 2.18
C GLY A 344 0.96 -6.86 3.45
N THR A 345 0.15 -7.85 3.72
CA THR A 345 0.29 -8.73 4.88
C THR A 345 0.31 -10.19 4.47
N VAL A 346 1.04 -11.02 5.20
CA VAL A 346 1.07 -12.48 5.00
C VAL A 346 -0.24 -13.17 5.40
N THR A 347 -1.18 -12.43 5.99
CA THR A 347 -2.44 -12.96 6.52
C THR A 347 -3.64 -12.69 5.62
N GLY A 348 -3.45 -12.11 4.43
CA GLY A 348 -4.52 -11.70 3.52
C GLY A 348 -5.34 -10.48 4.00
N ARG A 349 -4.95 -9.81 5.10
CA ARG A 349 -5.54 -8.52 5.48
C ARG A 349 -5.06 -7.44 4.54
N PHE A 350 -5.96 -6.54 4.13
CA PHE A 350 -5.55 -5.35 3.38
C PHE A 350 -4.58 -4.50 4.19
N SER A 351 -3.62 -3.91 3.50
CA SER A 351 -2.86 -2.79 4.03
C SER A 351 -2.96 -1.58 3.11
N TYR A 352 -2.75 -0.39 3.68
CA TYR A 352 -2.85 0.86 2.95
C TYR A 352 -1.53 1.59 2.97
N SER A 353 -1.19 2.21 1.83
CA SER A 353 -0.04 3.11 1.69
C SER A 353 -0.44 4.34 0.85
N ASN A 354 0.36 5.37 0.89
CA ASN A 354 0.23 6.60 0.13
C ASN A 354 -1.19 7.23 0.10
N PRO A 355 -1.82 7.56 1.26
CA PRO A 355 -1.38 7.38 2.64
C PRO A 355 -1.97 6.13 3.32
N ASN A 356 -1.39 5.73 4.47
CA ASN A 356 -1.96 4.64 5.26
C ASN A 356 -3.19 5.11 6.04
N LEU A 357 -4.38 4.92 5.47
CA LEU A 357 -5.66 5.31 6.07
C LEU A 357 -6.04 4.48 7.30
N GLN A 358 -5.44 3.29 7.50
CA GLN A 358 -5.70 2.44 8.67
C GLN A 358 -5.07 3.02 9.96
N GLN A 359 -4.11 3.94 9.83
CA GLN A 359 -3.46 4.58 10.98
C GLN A 359 -4.22 5.80 11.51
N ILE A 360 -5.32 6.20 10.89
CA ILE A 360 -6.14 7.32 11.36
C ILE A 360 -6.63 7.02 12.77
N PRO A 361 -6.34 7.92 13.76
CA PRO A 361 -6.65 7.66 15.16
C PRO A 361 -8.14 7.49 15.38
N ALA A 362 -8.51 6.47 16.15
CA ALA A 362 -9.89 6.19 16.50
C ALA A 362 -10.15 6.24 18.01
N LYS A 363 -9.15 5.84 18.82
CA LYS A 363 -9.32 5.65 20.26
C LYS A 363 -9.02 6.90 21.10
N ASP A 364 -8.23 7.82 20.58
CA ASP A 364 -7.92 9.07 21.30
C ASP A 364 -9.14 10.02 21.22
N PRO A 365 -9.73 10.40 22.33
CA PRO A 365 -10.99 11.15 22.35
C PRO A 365 -10.86 12.58 21.78
N ASN A 366 -9.66 13.13 21.76
CA ASN A 366 -9.40 14.48 21.26
C ASN A 366 -8.96 14.46 19.80
N THR A 367 -8.00 13.59 19.47
CA THR A 367 -7.38 13.53 18.14
C THR A 367 -8.24 12.75 17.13
N GLY A 368 -8.88 11.67 17.59
CA GLY A 368 -9.70 10.80 16.74
C GLY A 368 -10.81 11.55 16.02
N PRO A 369 -11.76 12.16 16.73
CA PRO A 369 -12.84 12.94 16.13
C PRO A 369 -12.34 14.09 15.24
N LEU A 370 -11.25 14.75 15.66
CA LEU A 370 -10.67 15.88 14.95
C LEU A 370 -10.20 15.50 13.53
N ILE A 371 -9.44 14.42 13.41
CA ILE A 371 -8.92 13.96 12.11
C ILE A 371 -10.00 13.25 11.30
N ARG A 372 -10.84 12.44 11.95
CA ARG A 372 -11.92 11.73 11.26
C ARG A 372 -12.96 12.65 10.65
N SER A 373 -13.24 13.81 11.28
CA SER A 373 -14.16 14.80 10.74
C SER A 373 -13.70 15.44 9.43
N LEU A 374 -12.42 15.29 9.06
CA LEU A 374 -11.91 15.74 7.76
C LEU A 374 -12.37 14.85 6.60
N PHE A 375 -12.76 13.61 6.87
CA PHE A 375 -13.24 12.68 5.85
C PHE A 375 -14.76 12.82 5.70
N LEU A 376 -15.19 13.09 4.48
CA LEU A 376 -16.59 13.38 4.17
C LEU A 376 -17.23 12.22 3.38
N PRO A 377 -18.48 11.88 3.63
CA PRO A 377 -19.24 11.03 2.70
C PRO A 377 -19.49 11.77 1.38
N GLU A 378 -20.00 11.08 0.38
CA GLU A 378 -20.50 11.73 -0.83
C GLU A 378 -21.64 12.70 -0.47
N GLU A 379 -21.84 13.72 -1.32
CA GLU A 379 -22.87 14.71 -1.10
C GLU A 379 -24.27 14.05 -1.07
N GLY A 380 -25.03 14.38 -0.04
CA GLY A 380 -26.32 13.74 0.20
C GLY A 380 -26.25 12.34 0.81
N CYS A 381 -25.08 11.78 1.01
CA CYS A 381 -24.87 10.44 1.61
C CYS A 381 -24.46 10.52 3.08
N LYS A 382 -24.44 9.37 3.73
CA LYS A 382 -23.96 9.20 5.11
C LYS A 382 -22.93 8.08 5.15
N TRP A 383 -22.05 8.11 6.17
CA TRP A 383 -21.17 6.98 6.46
C TRP A 383 -21.98 5.80 7.02
N GLY A 384 -21.83 4.63 6.41
CA GLY A 384 -22.20 3.35 7.00
C GLY A 384 -20.96 2.71 7.63
N THR A 385 -21.09 2.19 8.84
CA THR A 385 -20.01 1.45 9.51
C THR A 385 -20.48 0.02 9.74
N PHE A 386 -19.75 -0.93 9.20
CA PHE A 386 -20.04 -2.36 9.31
C PHE A 386 -18.82 -3.04 9.92
N ASP A 387 -19.02 -3.78 11.02
CA ASP A 387 -17.96 -4.49 11.71
C ASP A 387 -18.50 -5.82 12.25
N TYR A 388 -17.75 -6.89 12.06
CA TYR A 388 -18.12 -8.19 12.61
C TYR A 388 -17.95 -8.20 14.12
N SER A 389 -19.00 -8.59 14.83
CA SER A 389 -18.95 -8.71 16.30
C SER A 389 -18.03 -9.87 16.69
N GLN A 390 -16.90 -9.53 17.33
CA GLN A 390 -15.97 -10.50 17.91
C GLN A 390 -15.50 -11.57 16.90
N GLN A 391 -15.17 -11.16 15.68
CA GLN A 391 -14.77 -12.09 14.61
C GLN A 391 -13.68 -13.06 15.05
N GLU A 392 -12.58 -12.56 15.62
CA GLU A 392 -11.43 -13.38 16.03
C GLU A 392 -11.77 -14.39 17.14
N PRO A 393 -12.45 -14.01 18.25
CA PRO A 393 -12.89 -14.98 19.25
C PRO A 393 -13.82 -16.06 18.69
N ARG A 394 -14.73 -15.73 17.78
CA ARG A 394 -15.62 -16.70 17.13
C ARG A 394 -14.86 -17.70 16.27
N LEU A 395 -13.91 -17.19 15.45
CA LEU A 395 -13.06 -18.05 14.63
C LEU A 395 -12.20 -18.99 15.48
N VAL A 396 -11.57 -18.45 16.56
CA VAL A 396 -10.77 -19.29 17.48
C VAL A 396 -11.63 -20.36 18.12
N THR A 397 -12.87 -20.03 18.53
CA THR A 397 -13.82 -21.01 19.09
C THR A 397 -14.16 -22.10 18.08
N GLU A 398 -14.48 -21.73 16.84
CA GLU A 398 -14.80 -22.67 15.77
C GLU A 398 -13.64 -23.61 15.46
N TYR A 399 -12.42 -23.07 15.32
CA TYR A 399 -11.22 -23.90 15.10
C TYR A 399 -10.98 -24.85 16.28
N ALA A 400 -11.12 -24.37 17.52
CA ALA A 400 -10.93 -25.20 18.70
C ALA A 400 -11.94 -26.35 18.78
N LEU A 401 -13.20 -26.12 18.35
CA LEU A 401 -14.21 -27.16 18.21
C LEU A 401 -13.82 -28.22 17.16
N ARG A 402 -13.36 -27.78 15.98
CA ARG A 402 -12.87 -28.68 14.92
C ARG A 402 -11.71 -29.56 15.36
N PHE A 403 -10.86 -29.04 16.23
CA PHE A 403 -9.79 -29.81 16.87
C PHE A 403 -10.24 -30.68 18.09
N GLY A 404 -11.55 -30.73 18.36
CA GLY A 404 -12.09 -31.59 19.43
C GLY A 404 -11.80 -31.10 20.85
N LEU A 405 -11.56 -29.81 21.06
CA LEU A 405 -11.28 -29.25 22.38
C LEU A 405 -12.59 -29.03 23.16
N ALA A 406 -13.02 -30.00 23.93
CA ALA A 406 -14.29 -29.96 24.67
C ALA A 406 -14.45 -28.76 25.65
N SER A 407 -13.35 -28.14 26.09
CA SER A 407 -13.39 -26.94 26.95
C SER A 407 -14.03 -25.71 26.33
N VAL A 408 -14.16 -25.65 24.99
CA VAL A 408 -14.77 -24.53 24.26
C VAL A 408 -16.26 -24.68 24.04
N ASN A 409 -16.88 -25.86 24.28
CA ASN A 409 -18.30 -26.09 24.02
C ASN A 409 -19.20 -25.02 24.68
N LYS A 410 -18.92 -24.66 25.94
CA LYS A 410 -19.68 -23.64 26.66
C LYS A 410 -19.66 -22.27 25.97
N ILE A 411 -18.55 -21.93 25.32
CA ILE A 411 -18.40 -20.65 24.62
C ILE A 411 -19.11 -20.73 23.28
N ALA A 412 -19.03 -21.86 22.59
CA ALA A 412 -19.76 -22.11 21.36
C ALA A 412 -21.27 -22.07 21.60
N ASP A 413 -21.77 -22.77 22.61
CA ASP A 413 -23.17 -22.74 23.03
C ASP A 413 -23.64 -21.32 23.38
N ALA A 414 -22.79 -20.53 24.01
CA ALA A 414 -23.10 -19.13 24.32
C ALA A 414 -23.26 -18.29 23.05
N TYR A 415 -22.41 -18.46 22.03
CA TYR A 415 -22.51 -17.76 20.76
C TYR A 415 -23.73 -18.21 19.93
N ASP A 416 -24.08 -19.49 19.99
CA ASP A 416 -25.24 -20.03 19.28
C ASP A 416 -26.57 -19.53 19.89
N ASN A 417 -26.62 -19.44 21.22
CA ASN A 417 -27.82 -19.00 21.95
C ASN A 417 -27.97 -17.47 22.04
N ASP A 418 -26.86 -16.73 22.01
CA ASP A 418 -26.88 -15.26 22.04
C ASP A 418 -25.86 -14.65 21.07
N PRO A 419 -26.30 -14.12 19.91
CA PRO A 419 -25.42 -13.44 18.96
C PRO A 419 -24.65 -12.25 19.56
N LYS A 420 -25.08 -11.73 20.73
CA LYS A 420 -24.43 -10.63 21.46
C LYS A 420 -23.49 -11.14 22.57
N ALA A 421 -23.35 -12.46 22.75
CA ALA A 421 -22.42 -13.01 23.73
C ALA A 421 -21.02 -12.37 23.59
N ASP A 422 -20.44 -11.98 24.70
CA ASP A 422 -19.17 -11.23 24.74
C ASP A 422 -18.10 -12.04 25.45
N PHE A 423 -17.26 -12.73 24.69
CA PHE A 423 -16.13 -13.51 25.21
C PHE A 423 -15.17 -12.67 26.07
N HIS A 424 -14.92 -11.42 25.67
CA HIS A 424 -14.02 -10.55 26.43
C HIS A 424 -14.64 -10.13 27.76
N GLN A 425 -15.96 -9.97 27.83
CA GLN A 425 -16.68 -9.67 29.09
C GLN A 425 -16.67 -10.92 29.98
N THR A 426 -16.92 -12.09 29.41
CA THR A 426 -16.87 -13.36 30.18
C THR A 426 -15.52 -13.53 30.87
N VAL A 427 -14.41 -13.31 30.15
CA VAL A 427 -13.06 -13.38 30.72
C VAL A 427 -12.81 -12.26 31.74
N ALA A 428 -13.31 -11.04 31.48
CA ALA A 428 -13.20 -9.94 32.41
C ALA A 428 -13.85 -10.24 33.76
N ASP A 429 -15.04 -10.82 33.72
CA ASP A 429 -15.80 -11.20 34.93
C ASP A 429 -15.09 -12.33 35.71
N MET A 430 -14.57 -13.33 35.00
CA MET A 430 -13.79 -14.42 35.62
C MET A 430 -12.50 -13.94 36.28
N ALA A 431 -11.78 -13.06 35.60
CA ALA A 431 -10.49 -12.53 36.04
C ALA A 431 -10.61 -11.31 36.96
N LYS A 432 -11.81 -10.75 37.13
CA LYS A 432 -12.09 -9.52 37.89
C LYS A 432 -11.26 -8.33 37.40
N ILE A 433 -11.15 -8.17 36.09
CA ILE A 433 -10.44 -7.08 35.43
C ILE A 433 -11.39 -6.31 34.51
N PRO A 434 -11.06 -5.07 34.13
CA PRO A 434 -11.84 -4.33 33.13
C PRO A 434 -11.89 -5.06 31.78
N ARG A 435 -13.04 -5.03 31.09
CA ARG A 435 -13.25 -5.63 29.78
C ARG A 435 -12.18 -5.20 28.74
N SER A 436 -11.74 -3.95 28.79
CA SER A 436 -10.68 -3.43 27.91
C SER A 436 -9.34 -4.15 28.12
N GLN A 437 -9.01 -4.49 29.37
CA GLN A 437 -7.81 -5.26 29.68
C GLN A 437 -7.97 -6.73 29.25
N ALA A 438 -9.12 -7.35 29.54
CA ALA A 438 -9.44 -8.70 29.09
C ALA A 438 -9.33 -8.82 27.56
N LYS A 439 -9.83 -7.82 26.83
CA LYS A 439 -9.70 -7.78 25.36
C LYS A 439 -8.23 -7.80 24.90
N VAL A 440 -7.37 -7.01 25.52
CA VAL A 440 -5.93 -6.96 25.17
C VAL A 440 -5.25 -8.29 25.47
N ILE A 441 -5.56 -8.88 26.62
CA ILE A 441 -5.00 -10.17 27.05
C ILE A 441 -5.45 -11.28 26.10
N ASN A 442 -6.75 -11.39 25.84
CA ASN A 442 -7.30 -12.44 24.97
C ASN A 442 -6.71 -12.38 23.56
N LEU A 443 -6.71 -11.20 22.94
CA LEU A 443 -6.12 -11.03 21.63
C LEU A 443 -4.62 -11.31 21.66
N GLY A 444 -3.91 -10.83 22.69
CA GLY A 444 -2.49 -11.14 22.86
C GLY A 444 -2.21 -12.64 22.94
N LEU A 445 -3.02 -13.39 23.68
CA LEU A 445 -2.89 -14.84 23.79
C LEU A 445 -3.20 -15.56 22.46
N PHE A 446 -4.23 -15.15 21.73
CA PHE A 446 -4.54 -15.69 20.40
C PHE A 446 -3.37 -15.52 19.43
N TYR A 447 -2.63 -14.42 19.55
CA TYR A 447 -1.43 -14.14 18.76
C TYR A 447 -0.11 -14.59 19.40
N GLY A 448 -0.16 -15.52 20.36
CA GLY A 448 1.02 -16.14 20.96
C GLY A 448 1.77 -15.27 21.97
N MET A 449 1.09 -14.33 22.62
CA MET A 449 1.70 -13.54 23.70
C MET A 449 2.15 -14.44 24.86
N GLY A 450 3.45 -14.44 25.13
CA GLY A 450 4.02 -15.21 26.22
C GLY A 450 3.85 -14.54 27.59
N LYS A 451 4.05 -15.33 28.65
CA LYS A 451 3.91 -14.94 30.08
C LYS A 451 4.67 -13.65 30.45
N ALA A 452 5.81 -13.40 29.83
CA ALA A 452 6.63 -12.21 30.11
C ALA A 452 6.00 -10.89 29.62
N LYS A 453 4.97 -10.94 28.76
CA LYS A 453 4.24 -9.77 28.26
C LYS A 453 2.85 -9.60 28.91
N LEU A 454 2.35 -10.62 29.59
CA LEU A 454 1.17 -10.58 30.44
C LEU A 454 1.47 -9.80 31.73
#